data_2e46bf18c15aa775ad46ddf51aa5ae63
#
_entry.id   2e46bf18c15aa775ad46ddf51aa5ae63
#
_cell.length_a   1.000
_cell.length_b   1.000
_cell.length_c   1.000
_cell.angle_alpha   90.00
_cell.angle_beta   90.00
_cell.angle_gamma   90.00
#
_symmetry.space_group_name_H-M   'P 1'
#
loop_
_entity.id
_entity.type
_entity.pdbx_description
1 polymer ?
#
loop_
_entity_poly.entity_id
_entity_poly.type
_entity_poly.pdbx_seq_one_letter_code
_entity_poly.pdbx_strand_id
1 'polypeptide(L)'
;VTKTPTQKRLQINKQLIDFRENLKPEWGSIVTTPDVDSYIKEDFENNIMEILSLLKRHVIFDYGITSKEDAKLNEYNRKAKDGNRIHSSYKLKNNKVIWIITSGYYQHELNKQFKTSDYCYTTVLFPNEY
;
A
#
# COMPACT_ATOMS: atom_id res chain seq x y z
N VAL A 1 -22.28 -3.63 23.25
CA VAL A 1 -22.77 -4.73 22.41
C VAL A 1 -21.65 -5.19 21.47
N THR A 2 -21.30 -6.46 21.55
CA THR A 2 -20.25 -7.05 20.73
C THR A 2 -20.81 -7.32 19.32
N LYS A 3 -20.08 -6.87 18.29
CA LYS A 3 -20.46 -7.16 16.91
C LYS A 3 -20.31 -8.65 16.59
N THR A 4 -21.22 -9.20 15.79
CA THR A 4 -21.10 -10.55 15.27
C THR A 4 -19.93 -10.64 14.29
N PRO A 5 -19.36 -11.84 14.02
CA PRO A 5 -18.34 -12.00 13.00
C PRO A 5 -18.76 -11.48 11.63
N THR A 6 -20.02 -11.69 11.23
CA THR A 6 -20.56 -11.16 9.97
C THR A 6 -20.57 -9.65 9.94
N GLN A 7 -21.00 -8.99 11.02
CA GLN A 7 -21.01 -7.54 11.13
C GLN A 7 -19.58 -6.97 11.07
N LYS A 8 -18.61 -7.60 11.73
CA LYS A 8 -17.20 -7.19 11.68
C LYS A 8 -16.66 -7.27 10.26
N ARG A 9 -16.95 -8.36 9.55
CA ARG A 9 -16.49 -8.53 8.16
C ARG A 9 -17.11 -7.49 7.22
N LEU A 10 -18.38 -7.18 7.36
CA LEU A 10 -19.05 -6.16 6.57
C LEU A 10 -18.43 -4.78 6.83
N GLN A 11 -18.11 -4.46 8.07
CA GLN A 11 -17.47 -3.21 8.43
C GLN A 11 -16.07 -3.10 7.83
N ILE A 12 -15.29 -4.19 7.88
CA ILE A 12 -13.96 -4.25 7.26
C ILE A 12 -14.06 -4.05 5.76
N ASN A 13 -14.98 -4.76 5.10
CA ASN A 13 -15.19 -4.62 3.67
C ASN A 13 -15.54 -3.21 3.27
N LYS A 14 -16.40 -2.53 4.06
CA LYS A 14 -16.74 -1.14 3.83
C LYS A 14 -15.51 -0.23 3.91
N GLN A 15 -14.65 -0.43 4.91
CA GLN A 15 -13.43 0.36 5.05
C GLN A 15 -12.47 0.15 3.87
N LEU A 16 -12.35 -1.08 3.38
CA LEU A 16 -11.52 -1.40 2.21
C LEU A 16 -12.05 -0.72 0.94
N ILE A 17 -13.36 -0.76 0.75
CA ILE A 17 -14.02 -0.11 -0.39
C ILE A 17 -13.84 1.40 -0.31
N ASP A 18 -14.08 2.00 0.86
CA ASP A 18 -13.92 3.44 1.07
C ASP A 18 -12.49 3.88 0.78
N PHE A 19 -11.49 3.12 1.24
CA PHE A 19 -10.09 3.41 0.96
C PHE A 19 -9.82 3.38 -0.55
N ARG A 20 -10.28 2.33 -1.22
CA ARG A 20 -10.06 2.15 -2.66
C ARG A 20 -10.72 3.26 -3.48
N GLU A 21 -11.96 3.63 -3.14
CA GLU A 21 -12.70 4.67 -3.85
C GLU A 21 -12.09 6.05 -3.68
N ASN A 22 -11.46 6.31 -2.55
CA ASN A 22 -10.82 7.60 -2.26
C ASN A 22 -9.34 7.63 -2.61
N LEU A 23 -8.78 6.52 -3.09
CA LEU A 23 -7.39 6.44 -3.48
C LEU A 23 -7.16 7.25 -4.77
N LYS A 24 -6.19 8.16 -4.73
CA LYS A 24 -5.87 8.98 -5.90
C LYS A 24 -5.18 8.16 -6.99
N PRO A 25 -5.36 8.52 -8.27
CA PRO A 25 -4.82 7.76 -9.40
C PRO A 25 -3.30 7.57 -9.40
N GLU A 26 -2.54 8.49 -8.79
CA GLU A 26 -1.07 8.42 -8.77
C GLU A 26 -0.53 7.19 -8.03
N TRP A 27 -1.36 6.53 -7.21
CA TRP A 27 -0.98 5.33 -6.47
C TRP A 27 -1.31 4.04 -7.23
N GLY A 28 -2.14 4.13 -8.27
CA GLY A 28 -2.53 2.98 -9.08
C GLY A 28 -3.36 1.96 -8.34
N SER A 29 -3.27 0.71 -8.79
CA SER A 29 -3.97 -0.41 -8.17
C SER A 29 -3.16 -0.98 -7.01
N ILE A 30 -3.85 -1.47 -5.98
CA ILE A 30 -3.20 -2.13 -4.85
C ILE A 30 -3.05 -3.62 -5.17
N VAL A 31 -1.83 -4.13 -5.02
CA VAL A 31 -1.48 -5.53 -5.28
C VAL A 31 -0.81 -6.11 -4.03
N THR A 32 -1.14 -7.33 -3.69
CA THR A 32 -0.50 -8.08 -2.59
C THR A 32 0.19 -9.33 -3.15
N THR A 33 1.31 -9.70 -2.54
CA THR A 33 2.06 -10.90 -2.90
C THR A 33 1.48 -12.13 -2.21
N PRO A 34 1.86 -13.37 -2.66
CA PRO A 34 1.37 -14.59 -2.02
C PRO A 34 1.65 -14.68 -0.52
N ASP A 35 2.84 -14.26 -0.06
CA ASP A 35 3.18 -14.32 1.37
C ASP A 35 2.38 -13.29 2.18
N VAL A 36 2.10 -12.12 1.62
CA VAL A 36 1.21 -11.14 2.26
C VAL A 36 -0.21 -11.68 2.33
N ASP A 37 -0.69 -12.32 1.26
CA ASP A 37 -2.02 -12.95 1.27
C ASP A 37 -2.11 -14.03 2.34
N SER A 38 -1.06 -14.84 2.52
CA SER A 38 -0.98 -15.85 3.57
C SER A 38 -1.02 -15.23 4.96
N TYR A 39 -0.28 -14.14 5.16
CA TYR A 39 -0.29 -13.40 6.42
C TYR A 39 -1.70 -12.88 6.75
N ILE A 40 -2.38 -12.32 5.76
CA ILE A 40 -3.75 -11.82 5.95
C ILE A 40 -4.69 -12.96 6.34
N LYS A 41 -4.56 -14.13 5.70
CA LYS A 41 -5.41 -15.29 5.99
C LYS A 41 -5.22 -15.87 7.39
N GLU A 42 -4.03 -15.73 7.99
CA GLU A 42 -3.76 -16.23 9.33
C GLU A 42 -4.69 -15.62 10.39
N ASP A 43 -5.02 -14.34 10.23
CA ASP A 43 -5.95 -13.62 11.11
C ASP A 43 -6.54 -12.47 10.29
N PHE A 44 -7.54 -12.79 9.49
CA PHE A 44 -8.06 -11.89 8.47
C PHE A 44 -8.41 -10.51 9.04
N GLU A 45 -9.23 -10.47 10.10
CA GLU A 45 -9.75 -9.21 10.62
C GLU A 45 -8.63 -8.28 11.10
N ASN A 46 -7.70 -8.82 11.90
CA ASN A 46 -6.62 -8.02 12.47
C ASN A 46 -5.54 -7.70 11.43
N ASN A 47 -5.16 -8.68 10.61
CA ASN A 47 -4.04 -8.49 9.69
C ASN A 47 -4.41 -7.61 8.50
N ILE A 48 -5.64 -7.72 7.98
CA ILE A 48 -6.09 -6.83 6.91
C ILE A 48 -6.17 -5.38 7.38
N MET A 49 -6.62 -5.16 8.62
CA MET A 49 -6.69 -3.81 9.19
C MET A 49 -5.30 -3.23 9.45
N GLU A 50 -4.36 -4.06 9.86
CA GLU A 50 -2.96 -3.65 9.98
C GLU A 50 -2.40 -3.20 8.63
N ILE A 51 -2.56 -4.00 7.59
CA ILE A 51 -2.09 -3.65 6.23
C ILE A 51 -2.76 -2.36 5.75
N LEU A 52 -4.07 -2.23 5.95
CA LEU A 52 -4.79 -1.02 5.55
C LEU A 52 -4.24 0.23 6.25
N SER A 53 -3.93 0.13 7.55
CA SER A 53 -3.35 1.25 8.29
C SER A 53 -1.99 1.66 7.74
N LEU A 54 -1.19 0.70 7.28
CA LEU A 54 0.11 0.97 6.67
C LEU A 54 -0.04 1.59 5.28
N LEU A 55 -1.00 1.12 4.50
CA LEU A 55 -1.31 1.75 3.21
C LEU A 55 -1.73 3.21 3.38
N LYS A 56 -2.53 3.52 4.39
CA LYS A 56 -2.92 4.89 4.70
C LYS A 56 -1.72 5.76 5.05
N ARG A 57 -0.72 5.21 5.76
CA ARG A 57 0.53 5.92 6.06
C ARG A 57 1.35 6.17 4.80
N HIS A 58 1.45 5.16 3.94
CA HIS A 58 2.20 5.26 2.69
C HIS A 58 1.69 6.39 1.81
N VAL A 59 0.37 6.50 1.63
CA VAL A 59 -0.23 7.50 0.74
C VAL A 59 -0.23 8.92 1.30
N ILE A 60 0.13 9.10 2.56
CA ILE A 60 0.39 10.43 3.14
C ILE A 60 1.89 10.67 3.32
N PHE A 61 2.73 9.87 2.67
CA PHE A 61 4.18 10.02 2.64
C PHE A 61 4.85 9.80 4.00
N ASP A 62 4.26 8.97 4.85
CA ASP A 62 4.90 8.46 6.06
C ASP A 62 5.57 7.14 5.69
N TYR A 63 6.87 7.18 5.48
CA TYR A 63 7.64 6.05 4.94
C TYR A 63 8.05 5.02 6.00
N GLY A 64 7.64 5.19 7.25
CA GLY A 64 7.91 4.25 8.33
C GLY A 64 9.38 4.23 8.74
N ILE A 65 9.96 3.01 8.76
CA ILE A 65 11.34 2.78 9.20
C ILE A 65 12.35 2.84 8.05
N THR A 66 11.98 3.46 6.95
CA THR A 66 12.86 3.64 5.79
C THR A 66 14.11 4.44 6.18
N SER A 67 15.27 4.11 5.57
CA SER A 67 16.50 4.85 5.81
C SER A 67 16.37 6.31 5.39
N LYS A 68 17.25 7.16 5.93
CA LYS A 68 17.25 8.59 5.56
C LYS A 68 17.52 8.78 4.06
N GLU A 69 18.39 7.97 3.48
CA GLU A 69 18.72 8.02 2.07
C GLU A 69 17.51 7.64 1.22
N ASP A 70 16.83 6.57 1.58
CA ASP A 70 15.63 6.13 0.85
C ASP A 70 14.48 7.12 1.01
N ALA A 71 14.32 7.71 2.19
CA ALA A 71 13.31 8.74 2.41
C ALA A 71 13.58 9.99 1.55
N LYS A 72 14.84 10.41 1.42
CA LYS A 72 15.22 11.50 0.53
C LYS A 72 14.92 11.20 -0.92
N LEU A 73 15.21 9.97 -1.37
CA LEU A 73 14.90 9.53 -2.72
C LEU A 73 13.39 9.52 -2.96
N ASN A 74 12.61 9.05 -2.00
CA ASN A 74 11.15 9.11 -2.07
C ASN A 74 10.65 10.54 -2.25
N GLU A 75 11.18 11.48 -1.48
CA GLU A 75 10.77 12.88 -1.58
C GLU A 75 11.17 13.48 -2.91
N TYR A 76 12.35 13.14 -3.45
CA TYR A 76 12.75 13.54 -4.78
C TYR A 76 11.76 12.99 -5.83
N ASN A 77 11.46 11.69 -5.77
CA ASN A 77 10.56 11.04 -6.72
C ASN A 77 9.14 11.57 -6.64
N ARG A 78 8.67 11.87 -5.42
CA ARG A 78 7.38 12.50 -5.19
C ARG A 78 7.25 13.85 -5.89
N LYS A 79 8.27 14.67 -5.77
CA LYS A 79 8.28 16.02 -6.36
C LYS A 79 8.51 16.01 -7.86
N ALA A 80 9.33 15.08 -8.34
CA ALA A 80 9.66 14.97 -9.77
C ALA A 80 8.47 14.53 -10.62
N LYS A 81 7.59 13.67 -10.08
CA LYS A 81 6.38 13.19 -10.76
C LYS A 81 6.66 12.58 -12.13
N ASP A 82 7.76 11.86 -12.26
CA ASP A 82 8.25 11.29 -13.53
C ASP A 82 8.13 9.77 -13.61
N GLY A 83 7.30 9.16 -12.77
CA GLY A 83 7.04 7.73 -12.81
C GLY A 83 8.02 6.88 -12.01
N ASN A 84 8.88 7.50 -11.20
CA ASN A 84 9.78 6.78 -10.31
C ASN A 84 9.03 6.22 -9.09
N ARG A 85 9.66 5.26 -8.40
CA ARG A 85 9.00 4.56 -7.31
C ARG A 85 9.01 5.33 -6.00
N ILE A 86 8.02 5.04 -5.16
CA ILE A 86 7.94 5.45 -3.76
C ILE A 86 7.99 4.17 -2.92
N HIS A 87 8.93 4.09 -1.98
CA HIS A 87 9.20 2.87 -1.22
C HIS A 87 9.11 3.15 0.28
N SER A 88 8.14 2.54 0.94
CA SER A 88 7.99 2.60 2.40
C SER A 88 8.33 1.26 3.03
N SER A 89 8.85 1.30 4.25
CA SER A 89 9.15 0.11 5.06
C SER A 89 8.49 0.27 6.42
N TYR A 90 7.81 -0.78 6.87
CA TYR A 90 7.13 -0.75 8.16
C TYR A 90 7.41 -2.02 8.94
N LYS A 91 7.24 -1.94 10.25
CA LYS A 91 7.35 -3.09 11.12
C LYS A 91 5.94 -3.57 11.49
N LEU A 92 5.65 -4.83 11.21
CA LEU A 92 4.38 -5.44 11.63
C LEU A 92 4.39 -5.72 13.14
N LYS A 93 3.20 -5.97 13.70
CA LYS A 93 3.07 -6.32 15.13
C LYS A 93 3.85 -7.59 15.51
N ASN A 94 4.14 -8.47 14.53
CA ASN A 94 4.97 -9.66 14.74
C ASN A 94 6.48 -9.41 14.58
N ASN A 95 6.89 -8.15 14.47
CA ASN A 95 8.26 -7.67 14.30
C ASN A 95 8.88 -7.95 12.92
N LYS A 96 8.17 -8.56 12.00
CA LYS A 96 8.64 -8.70 10.61
C LYS A 96 8.52 -7.37 9.88
N VAL A 97 9.44 -7.13 8.96
CA VAL A 97 9.41 -5.94 8.10
C VAL A 97 8.54 -6.23 6.89
N ILE A 98 7.71 -5.28 6.52
CA ILE A 98 6.91 -5.31 5.29
C ILE A 98 7.20 -4.05 4.48
N TRP A 99 7.20 -4.18 3.15
CA TRP A 99 7.40 -3.07 2.24
C TRP A 99 6.11 -2.73 1.52
N ILE A 100 5.92 -1.44 1.25
CA ILE A 100 4.88 -0.95 0.35
C ILE A 100 5.60 -0.10 -0.70
N ILE A 101 5.52 -0.54 -1.96
CA ILE A 101 6.22 0.11 -3.07
C ILE A 101 5.20 0.51 -4.13
N THR A 102 5.16 1.79 -4.44
CA THR A 102 4.42 2.29 -5.59
C THR A 102 5.37 2.37 -6.77
N SER A 103 5.09 1.58 -7.79
CA SER A 103 5.81 1.62 -9.07
C SER A 103 5.05 2.53 -10.02
N GLY A 104 5.77 3.39 -10.73
CA GLY A 104 5.14 4.30 -11.67
C GLY A 104 4.31 5.41 -11.01
N TYR A 105 4.78 5.94 -9.89
CA TYR A 105 4.10 7.05 -9.20
C TYR A 105 3.92 8.24 -10.17
N TYR A 106 2.68 8.71 -10.30
CA TYR A 106 2.28 9.75 -11.26
C TYR A 106 2.37 9.33 -12.73
N GLN A 107 2.59 8.04 -13.04
CA GLN A 107 2.68 7.58 -14.42
C GLN A 107 1.39 7.84 -15.21
N HIS A 108 0.24 7.89 -14.54
CA HIS A 108 -1.04 8.21 -15.16
C HIS A 108 -1.05 9.60 -15.82
N GLU A 109 -0.27 10.56 -15.31
CA GLU A 109 -0.13 11.88 -15.92
C GLU A 109 0.79 11.87 -17.14
N LEU A 110 1.80 10.98 -17.13
CA LEU A 110 2.76 10.87 -18.22
C LEU A 110 2.18 10.12 -19.42
N ASN A 111 1.26 9.19 -19.19
CA ASN A 111 0.71 8.30 -20.21
C ASN A 111 -0.81 8.47 -20.33
N LYS A 112 -1.30 9.70 -20.49
CA LYS A 112 -2.74 9.98 -20.62
C LYS A 112 -3.40 9.26 -21.80
N GLN A 113 -2.61 8.88 -22.83
CA GLN A 113 -3.09 8.17 -24.01
C GLN A 113 -3.23 6.67 -23.76
N PHE A 114 -2.67 6.13 -22.69
CA PHE A 114 -2.68 4.72 -22.35
C PHE A 114 -3.44 4.49 -21.06
N LYS A 115 -4.11 3.37 -20.94
CA LYS A 115 -4.74 2.98 -19.69
C LYS A 115 -3.65 2.82 -18.63
N THR A 116 -3.66 3.66 -17.61
CA THR A 116 -2.58 3.84 -16.64
C THR A 116 -2.42 2.67 -15.67
N SER A 117 -3.43 1.82 -15.53
CA SER A 117 -3.41 0.67 -14.60
C SER A 117 -2.27 -0.32 -14.87
N ASP A 118 -1.75 -0.36 -16.10
CA ASP A 118 -0.69 -1.31 -16.47
C ASP A 118 0.70 -0.84 -16.03
N TYR A 119 0.86 0.45 -15.73
CA TYR A 119 2.16 1.06 -15.44
C TYR A 119 2.28 1.65 -14.05
N CYS A 120 1.18 1.73 -13.32
CA CYS A 120 1.15 2.31 -11.98
C CYS A 120 0.43 1.35 -11.03
N TYR A 121 1.14 0.86 -10.04
CA TYR A 121 0.57 -0.01 -9.03
C TYR A 121 1.34 0.10 -7.72
N THR A 122 0.64 -0.16 -6.63
CA THR A 122 1.21 -0.18 -5.28
C THR A 122 1.20 -1.62 -4.78
N THR A 123 2.38 -2.16 -4.52
CA THR A 123 2.56 -3.54 -4.08
C THR A 123 2.87 -3.60 -2.60
N VAL A 124 2.16 -4.45 -1.88
CA VAL A 124 2.47 -4.81 -0.49
C VAL A 124 3.20 -6.16 -0.54
N LEU A 125 4.43 -6.22 -0.02
CA LEU A 125 5.27 -7.41 -0.12
C LEU A 125 6.20 -7.51 1.07
N PHE A 126 6.67 -8.73 1.34
CA PHE A 126 7.80 -8.92 2.24
C PHE A 126 9.12 -8.73 1.48
N PRO A 127 10.19 -8.26 2.15
CA PRO A 127 11.47 -8.01 1.47
C PRO A 127 12.03 -9.20 0.70
N ASN A 128 11.81 -10.43 1.20
CA ASN A 128 12.28 -11.64 0.52
C ASN A 128 11.49 -11.99 -0.75
N GLU A 129 10.40 -11.29 -1.00
CA GLU A 129 9.60 -11.47 -2.22
C GLU A 129 9.98 -10.47 -3.32
N TYR A 130 10.89 -9.54 -2.99
CA TYR A 130 11.37 -8.58 -3.97
C TYR A 130 12.34 -9.26 -4.93
#